data_d54aa07f76719b4f163b853dde5ea899
#
_entry.id   d54aa07f76719b4f163b853dde5ea899
#
_cell.length_a   1.000
_cell.length_b   1.000
_cell.length_c   1.000
_cell.angle_alpha   90.00
_cell.angle_beta   90.00
_cell.angle_gamma   90.00
#
_symmetry.space_group_name_H-M   'P 1'
#
loop_
_entity.id
_entity.type
_entity.pdbx_description
1 polymer ?
#
loop_
_entity_poly.entity_id
_entity_poly.type
_entity_poly.pdbx_seq_one_letter_code
_entity_poly.pdbx_strand_id
1 'polypeptide(L)'
;MCIRDRYDYERIKYKNIFYNGVKSNNFLYDDWQIITLERLFHNFFQKSLYEAVWHIQSSVEDRFNFLVTQVERITGLKDFGIYLNKLMTIDAVFVNEDRHMHNVAVLMSQKGEFSYCPIFDNGAGLLSDTSMDYPLGTDLYDALSEVRAKTISGSFEEQMDVSEDVCGMNLHFSFTKKDVEQILNEIPGYSDQEKERVRDILFEQMRKYKYLFKN
;
A
#
# COMPACT_ATOMS: atom_id res chain seq x y z
N MET A 1 8.17 4.54 -15.26
CA MET A 1 7.25 3.51 -14.72
C MET A 1 5.95 4.21 -14.31
N CYS A 2 4.84 3.88 -14.96
CA CYS A 2 3.55 4.47 -14.60
C CYS A 2 2.95 3.63 -13.46
N ILE A 3 3.04 4.13 -12.23
CA ILE A 3 2.46 3.49 -11.04
C ILE A 3 0.97 3.87 -10.90
N ARG A 4 0.41 4.58 -11.88
CA ARG A 4 -0.94 5.12 -11.82
C ARG A 4 -1.94 4.09 -12.31
N ASP A 5 -2.55 3.39 -11.37
CA ASP A 5 -3.90 2.93 -11.60
C ASP A 5 -4.85 4.11 -11.37
N ARG A 6 -5.84 4.25 -12.23
CA ARG A 6 -6.86 5.29 -12.08
C ARG A 6 -8.06 4.66 -11.42
N TYR A 7 -8.39 5.15 -10.23
CA TYR A 7 -9.57 4.77 -9.47
C TYR A 7 -10.63 5.86 -9.62
N ASP A 8 -11.84 5.45 -10.01
CA ASP A 8 -13.00 6.32 -10.05
C ASP A 8 -14.03 5.80 -9.04
N TYR A 9 -14.76 6.70 -8.36
CA TYR A 9 -15.88 6.31 -7.52
C TYR A 9 -16.96 5.65 -8.38
N GLU A 10 -17.53 4.56 -7.90
CA GLU A 10 -18.64 3.86 -8.55
C GLU A 10 -19.67 3.42 -7.50
N ARG A 11 -20.96 3.52 -7.85
CA ARG A 11 -22.04 3.02 -7.00
C ARG A 11 -22.49 1.67 -7.50
N ILE A 12 -22.23 0.63 -6.74
CA ILE A 12 -22.45 -0.77 -7.13
C ILE A 12 -23.76 -1.27 -6.53
N LYS A 13 -24.65 -1.81 -7.37
CA LYS A 13 -25.87 -2.47 -6.92
C LYS A 13 -25.66 -3.98 -6.81
N TYR A 14 -25.78 -4.52 -5.58
CA TYR A 14 -25.74 -5.94 -5.32
C TYR A 14 -26.95 -6.36 -4.47
N LYS A 15 -27.71 -7.38 -4.89
CA LYS A 15 -28.93 -7.87 -4.21
C LYS A 15 -29.89 -6.75 -3.79
N ASN A 16 -30.16 -5.80 -4.68
CA ASN A 16 -31.01 -4.62 -4.47
C ASN A 16 -30.50 -3.60 -3.43
N ILE A 17 -29.29 -3.76 -2.89
CA ILE A 17 -28.64 -2.79 -2.00
C ILE A 17 -27.56 -2.06 -2.82
N PHE A 18 -27.41 -0.76 -2.57
CA PHE A 18 -26.35 0.02 -3.17
C PHE A 18 -25.18 0.15 -2.21
N TYR A 19 -23.97 -0.07 -2.74
CA TYR A 19 -22.71 0.05 -2.02
C TYR A 19 -21.85 1.11 -2.69
N ASN A 20 -21.06 1.84 -1.90
CA ASN A 20 -19.95 2.62 -2.40
C ASN A 20 -18.86 1.66 -2.86
N GLY A 21 -18.22 1.97 -3.98
CA GLY A 21 -17.18 1.14 -4.53
C GLY A 21 -16.24 1.95 -5.39
N VAL A 22 -15.24 1.28 -5.91
CA VAL A 22 -14.27 1.87 -6.82
C VAL A 22 -14.25 1.10 -8.13
N LYS A 23 -14.03 1.82 -9.21
CA LYS A 23 -13.76 1.27 -10.53
C LYS A 23 -12.33 1.59 -10.88
N SER A 24 -11.55 0.60 -11.27
CA SER A 24 -10.21 0.79 -11.80
C SER A 24 -10.09 0.26 -13.23
N ASN A 25 -9.14 0.78 -13.97
CA ASN A 25 -8.80 0.22 -15.27
C ASN A 25 -8.02 -1.08 -15.07
N ASN A 26 -8.32 -2.07 -15.90
CA ASN A 26 -7.49 -3.26 -15.93
C ASN A 26 -6.09 -2.89 -16.49
N PHE A 27 -5.05 -3.04 -15.67
CA PHE A 27 -3.68 -2.77 -16.06
C PHE A 27 -2.94 -3.99 -16.62
N LEU A 28 -3.62 -5.15 -16.66
CA LEU A 28 -3.03 -6.36 -17.24
C LEU A 28 -3.11 -6.34 -18.77
N TYR A 29 -2.02 -6.69 -19.41
CA TYR A 29 -2.03 -7.08 -20.81
C TYR A 29 -2.55 -8.51 -20.97
N ASP A 30 -3.10 -8.87 -22.11
CA ASP A 30 -3.79 -10.14 -22.34
C ASP A 30 -2.95 -11.39 -22.04
N ASP A 31 -1.62 -11.29 -22.15
CA ASP A 31 -0.67 -12.38 -21.92
C ASP A 31 0.11 -12.27 -20.60
N TRP A 32 -0.28 -11.35 -19.72
CA TRP A 32 0.35 -11.14 -18.43
C TRP A 32 -0.57 -11.55 -17.27
N GLN A 33 0.02 -11.97 -16.16
CA GLN A 33 -0.68 -12.32 -14.92
C GLN A 33 -0.01 -11.68 -13.71
N ILE A 34 -0.80 -11.41 -12.68
CA ILE A 34 -0.31 -10.96 -11.37
C ILE A 34 0.20 -12.17 -10.60
N ILE A 35 1.44 -12.09 -10.12
CA ILE A 35 2.03 -13.07 -9.21
C ILE A 35 2.37 -12.36 -7.90
N THR A 36 1.64 -12.65 -6.83
CA THR A 36 1.94 -12.10 -5.50
C THR A 36 3.29 -12.60 -5.00
N LEU A 37 3.98 -11.84 -4.16
CA LEU A 37 5.30 -12.24 -3.67
C LEU A 37 5.25 -13.56 -2.89
N GLU A 38 4.20 -13.79 -2.11
CA GLU A 38 4.00 -15.07 -1.41
C GLU A 38 3.92 -16.23 -2.42
N ARG A 39 3.12 -16.08 -3.48
CA ARG A 39 2.99 -17.10 -4.52
C ARG A 39 4.28 -17.28 -5.32
N LEU A 40 4.97 -16.17 -5.64
CA LEU A 40 6.26 -16.20 -6.34
C LEU A 40 7.27 -17.04 -5.55
N PHE A 41 7.44 -16.72 -4.27
CA PHE A 41 8.38 -17.40 -3.40
C PHE A 41 8.02 -18.89 -3.19
N HIS A 42 6.72 -19.15 -2.97
CA HIS A 42 6.23 -20.53 -2.82
C HIS A 42 6.51 -21.38 -4.06
N ASN A 43 6.32 -20.84 -5.26
CA ASN A 43 6.57 -21.55 -6.51
C ASN A 43 8.05 -21.94 -6.70
N PHE A 44 8.98 -21.11 -6.20
CA PHE A 44 10.41 -21.39 -6.32
C PHE A 44 10.99 -22.23 -5.19
N PHE A 45 10.52 -22.04 -3.96
CA PHE A 45 11.14 -22.63 -2.77
C PHE A 45 10.25 -23.63 -2.04
N GLN A 46 8.98 -23.76 -2.41
CA GLN A 46 7.98 -24.58 -1.73
C GLN A 46 7.85 -24.21 -0.23
N LYS A 47 8.02 -22.95 0.11
CA LYS A 47 7.99 -22.39 1.46
C LYS A 47 7.19 -21.08 1.46
N SER A 48 6.68 -20.68 2.62
CA SER A 48 6.04 -19.40 2.81
C SER A 48 7.07 -18.27 2.87
N LEU A 49 6.83 -17.20 2.13
CA LEU A 49 7.63 -16.00 2.22
C LEU A 49 7.39 -15.27 3.55
N TYR A 50 6.16 -15.26 4.04
CA TYR A 50 5.81 -14.69 5.33
C TYR A 50 6.67 -15.33 6.44
N GLU A 51 6.70 -16.66 6.51
CA GLU A 51 7.52 -17.38 7.48
C GLU A 51 9.02 -17.06 7.33
N ALA A 52 9.51 -16.98 6.10
CA ALA A 52 10.91 -16.67 5.84
C ALA A 52 11.30 -15.25 6.25
N VAL A 53 10.41 -14.28 6.08
CA VAL A 53 10.65 -12.88 6.43
C VAL A 53 10.47 -12.64 7.93
N TRP A 54 9.34 -13.07 8.51
CA TRP A 54 8.95 -12.70 9.86
C TRP A 54 9.56 -13.56 10.96
N HIS A 55 9.82 -14.83 10.69
CA HIS A 55 10.29 -15.78 11.69
C HIS A 55 11.75 -16.18 11.54
N ILE A 56 12.38 -15.96 10.39
CA ILE A 56 13.77 -16.34 10.15
C ILE A 56 14.70 -15.13 10.24
N GLN A 57 14.29 -13.97 9.68
CA GLN A 57 15.11 -12.76 9.69
C GLN A 57 15.04 -12.05 11.04
N SER A 58 16.21 -11.65 11.59
CA SER A 58 16.34 -11.17 12.95
C SER A 58 15.98 -9.68 13.12
N SER A 59 16.26 -8.87 12.12
CA SER A 59 16.00 -7.42 12.13
C SER A 59 15.08 -7.00 10.99
N VAL A 60 14.52 -5.79 11.06
CA VAL A 60 13.71 -5.23 9.97
C VAL A 60 14.57 -4.97 8.74
N GLU A 61 15.83 -4.58 8.92
CA GLU A 61 16.78 -4.42 7.83
C GLU A 61 17.09 -5.77 7.15
N ASP A 62 17.29 -6.84 7.92
CA ASP A 62 17.48 -8.19 7.36
C ASP A 62 16.26 -8.64 6.58
N ARG A 63 15.04 -8.35 7.07
CA ARG A 63 13.78 -8.64 6.36
C ARG A 63 13.67 -7.90 5.04
N PHE A 64 14.01 -6.61 5.03
CA PHE A 64 14.02 -5.80 3.82
C PHE A 64 15.02 -6.35 2.80
N ASN A 65 16.27 -6.53 3.21
CA ASN A 65 17.34 -7.01 2.35
C ASN A 65 17.08 -8.43 1.82
N PHE A 66 16.55 -9.31 2.67
CA PHE A 66 16.15 -10.65 2.26
C PHE A 66 15.06 -10.58 1.17
N LEU A 67 13.99 -9.83 1.40
CA LEU A 67 12.87 -9.70 0.47
C LEU A 67 13.33 -9.16 -0.89
N VAL A 68 14.10 -8.07 -0.89
CA VAL A 68 14.66 -7.48 -2.12
C VAL A 68 15.52 -8.48 -2.86
N THR A 69 16.47 -9.11 -2.16
CA THR A 69 17.41 -10.07 -2.76
C THR A 69 16.69 -11.27 -3.38
N GLN A 70 15.67 -11.83 -2.71
CA GLN A 70 14.96 -12.97 -3.25
C GLN A 70 14.14 -12.60 -4.50
N VAL A 71 13.43 -11.47 -4.47
CA VAL A 71 12.63 -11.03 -5.61
C VAL A 71 13.52 -10.74 -6.81
N GLU A 72 14.60 -9.98 -6.64
CA GLU A 72 15.53 -9.66 -7.72
C GLU A 72 16.20 -10.90 -8.30
N ARG A 73 16.57 -11.87 -7.45
CA ARG A 73 17.15 -13.15 -7.88
C ARG A 73 16.17 -13.99 -8.71
N ILE A 74 14.90 -14.03 -8.33
CA ILE A 74 13.88 -14.84 -9.01
C ILE A 74 13.46 -14.20 -10.32
N THR A 75 13.27 -12.88 -10.33
CA THR A 75 12.62 -12.17 -11.43
C THR A 75 13.60 -11.49 -12.39
N GLY A 76 14.83 -11.24 -11.94
CA GLY A 76 15.80 -10.42 -12.67
C GLY A 76 15.46 -8.92 -12.68
N LEU A 77 14.40 -8.49 -12.00
CA LEU A 77 14.07 -7.07 -11.82
C LEU A 77 15.18 -6.42 -10.99
N LYS A 78 15.65 -5.27 -11.43
CA LYS A 78 16.61 -4.45 -10.68
C LYS A 78 15.88 -3.34 -9.96
N ASP A 79 16.47 -2.84 -8.88
CA ASP A 79 15.90 -1.73 -8.10
C ASP A 79 14.55 -2.08 -7.42
N PHE A 80 14.31 -3.35 -7.10
CA PHE A 80 13.11 -3.76 -6.39
C PHE A 80 13.02 -3.11 -5.00
N GLY A 81 14.17 -2.86 -4.37
CA GLY A 81 14.23 -2.09 -3.13
C GLY A 81 13.64 -0.68 -3.25
N ILE A 82 13.89 0.01 -4.36
CA ILE A 82 13.30 1.32 -4.66
C ILE A 82 11.77 1.22 -4.84
N TYR A 83 11.29 0.18 -5.51
CA TYR A 83 9.86 -0.07 -5.65
C TYR A 83 9.21 -0.30 -4.28
N LEU A 84 9.82 -1.14 -3.46
CA LEU A 84 9.32 -1.48 -2.13
C LEU A 84 9.35 -0.27 -1.18
N ASN A 85 10.40 0.56 -1.22
CA ASN A 85 10.48 1.82 -0.49
C ASN A 85 9.31 2.76 -0.85
N LYS A 86 9.05 2.96 -2.15
CA LYS A 86 7.90 3.78 -2.59
C LYS A 86 6.57 3.26 -2.09
N LEU A 87 6.38 1.94 -2.10
CA LEU A 87 5.18 1.29 -1.61
C LEU A 87 5.00 1.50 -0.10
N MET A 88 6.05 1.29 0.69
CA MET A 88 6.03 1.51 2.14
C MET A 88 5.80 2.99 2.49
N THR A 89 6.35 3.92 1.71
CA THR A 89 6.12 5.36 1.88
C THR A 89 4.65 5.72 1.62
N ILE A 90 4.03 5.14 0.59
CA ILE A 90 2.60 5.34 0.32
C ILE A 90 1.77 4.75 1.46
N ASP A 91 2.05 3.52 1.89
CA ASP A 91 1.31 2.86 2.95
C ASP A 91 1.44 3.62 4.29
N ALA A 92 2.58 4.22 4.58
CA ALA A 92 2.78 5.06 5.77
C ALA A 92 1.93 6.34 5.72
N VAL A 93 1.89 7.05 4.59
CA VAL A 93 1.12 8.29 4.45
C VAL A 93 -0.39 8.03 4.43
N PHE A 94 -0.82 6.94 3.82
CA PHE A 94 -2.23 6.57 3.72
C PHE A 94 -2.67 5.56 4.80
N VAL A 95 -1.78 5.21 5.73
CA VAL A 95 -2.07 4.31 6.86
C VAL A 95 -2.68 2.98 6.38
N ASN A 96 -2.09 2.37 5.36
CA ASN A 96 -2.58 1.12 4.79
C ASN A 96 -2.08 -0.08 5.59
N GLU A 97 -2.93 -0.63 6.45
CA GLU A 97 -2.58 -1.71 7.37
C GLU A 97 -2.62 -3.11 6.76
N ASP A 98 -3.03 -3.27 5.51
CA ASP A 98 -3.18 -4.60 4.91
C ASP A 98 -2.16 -4.92 3.80
N ARG A 99 -1.00 -4.26 3.83
CA ARG A 99 0.09 -4.55 2.90
C ARG A 99 0.91 -5.77 3.32
N HIS A 100 0.33 -6.94 3.25
CA HIS A 100 1.02 -8.21 3.46
C HIS A 100 1.57 -8.79 2.12
N MET A 101 2.28 -9.92 2.15
CA MET A 101 2.99 -10.48 0.99
C MET A 101 2.07 -10.97 -0.14
N HIS A 102 0.76 -11.09 0.09
CA HIS A 102 -0.24 -11.33 -0.96
C HIS A 102 -0.72 -10.05 -1.65
N ASN A 103 -0.46 -8.87 -1.07
CA ASN A 103 -0.83 -7.56 -1.60
C ASN A 103 0.36 -6.79 -2.19
N VAL A 104 1.49 -7.47 -2.36
CA VAL A 104 2.65 -7.02 -3.13
C VAL A 104 2.89 -8.03 -4.24
N ALA A 105 3.09 -7.59 -5.47
CA ALA A 105 3.18 -8.48 -6.62
C ALA A 105 4.15 -8.00 -7.70
N VAL A 106 4.48 -8.91 -8.58
CA VAL A 106 5.10 -8.67 -9.88
C VAL A 106 4.17 -9.14 -10.99
N LEU A 107 4.35 -8.64 -12.19
CA LEU A 107 3.69 -9.14 -13.39
C LEU A 107 4.58 -10.19 -14.05
N MET A 108 3.99 -11.25 -14.58
CA MET A 108 4.69 -12.29 -15.33
C MET A 108 3.98 -12.55 -16.64
N SER A 109 4.74 -12.52 -17.75
CA SER A 109 4.25 -12.89 -19.09
C SER A 109 4.18 -14.42 -19.26
N GLN A 110 3.48 -14.88 -20.30
CA GLN A 110 3.48 -16.30 -20.67
C GLN A 110 4.86 -16.82 -21.07
N LYS A 111 5.79 -15.92 -21.43
CA LYS A 111 7.19 -16.26 -21.76
C LYS A 111 8.10 -16.33 -20.52
N GLY A 112 7.57 -16.06 -19.33
CA GLY A 112 8.35 -16.03 -18.10
C GLY A 112 9.13 -14.73 -17.89
N GLU A 113 8.81 -13.65 -18.62
CA GLU A 113 9.38 -12.32 -18.40
C GLU A 113 8.66 -11.65 -17.23
N PHE A 114 9.40 -10.90 -16.41
CA PHE A 114 8.84 -10.18 -15.27
C PHE A 114 8.84 -8.68 -15.47
N SER A 115 7.85 -8.01 -14.88
CA SER A 115 7.74 -6.56 -14.80
C SER A 115 7.19 -6.14 -13.45
N TYR A 116 7.38 -4.87 -13.10
CA TYR A 116 6.78 -4.30 -11.89
C TYR A 116 5.25 -4.28 -12.00
N CYS A 117 4.60 -4.71 -10.94
CA CYS A 117 3.15 -4.57 -10.81
C CYS A 117 2.82 -3.13 -10.35
N PRO A 118 1.79 -2.47 -10.92
CA PRO A 118 1.20 -1.30 -10.27
C PRO A 118 0.77 -1.62 -8.83
N ILE A 119 0.82 -0.62 -7.95
CA ILE A 119 0.38 -0.78 -6.57
C ILE A 119 -1.14 -0.96 -6.58
N PHE A 120 -1.63 -2.01 -5.97
CA PHE A 120 -3.05 -2.39 -5.91
C PHE A 120 -3.46 -2.70 -4.46
N ASP A 121 -4.75 -2.94 -4.25
CA ASP A 121 -5.33 -3.30 -2.96
C ASP A 121 -4.97 -2.31 -1.83
N ASN A 122 -5.41 -1.06 -2.04
CA ASN A 122 -5.23 0.03 -1.08
C ASN A 122 -6.49 0.28 -0.24
N GLY A 123 -7.45 -0.65 -0.26
CA GLY A 123 -8.77 -0.47 0.37
C GLY A 123 -8.74 -0.41 1.90
N ALA A 124 -7.70 -0.93 2.54
CA ALA A 124 -7.52 -0.88 4.00
C ALA A 124 -6.76 0.37 4.48
N GLY A 125 -6.62 1.39 3.65
CA GLY A 125 -6.02 2.67 4.03
C GLY A 125 -7.00 3.62 4.71
N LEU A 126 -6.46 4.63 5.40
CA LEU A 126 -7.21 5.74 6.01
C LEU A 126 -8.26 5.29 7.04
N LEU A 127 -7.99 4.21 7.77
CA LEU A 127 -8.90 3.64 8.76
C LEU A 127 -10.30 3.36 8.17
N SER A 128 -10.33 2.76 6.98
CA SER A 128 -11.55 2.61 6.16
C SER A 128 -12.60 1.68 6.74
N ASP A 129 -12.23 0.72 7.60
CA ASP A 129 -13.21 -0.13 8.28
C ASP A 129 -13.87 0.59 9.47
N THR A 130 -14.79 1.48 9.14
CA THR A 130 -15.56 2.25 10.14
C THR A 130 -16.68 1.44 10.80
N SER A 131 -16.91 0.21 10.34
CA SER A 131 -17.96 -0.66 10.85
C SER A 131 -17.49 -1.58 11.98
N MET A 132 -16.23 -1.98 11.96
CA MET A 132 -15.67 -2.94 12.93
C MET A 132 -14.44 -2.40 13.63
N ASP A 133 -13.35 -2.18 12.89
CA ASP A 133 -12.03 -1.93 13.48
C ASP A 133 -11.86 -0.48 13.95
N TYR A 134 -12.39 0.49 13.19
CA TYR A 134 -12.20 1.93 13.45
C TYR A 134 -13.51 2.73 13.43
N PRO A 135 -14.45 2.50 14.37
CA PRO A 135 -15.71 3.25 14.41
C PRO A 135 -15.49 4.76 14.40
N LEU A 136 -16.35 5.50 13.69
CA LEU A 136 -16.21 6.95 13.52
C LEU A 136 -16.22 7.75 14.86
N GLY A 137 -16.78 7.16 15.94
CA GLY A 137 -16.76 7.74 17.26
C GLY A 137 -15.46 7.54 18.05
N THR A 138 -14.50 6.75 17.55
CA THR A 138 -13.21 6.55 18.21
C THR A 138 -12.33 7.78 18.03
N ASP A 139 -11.58 8.14 19.08
CA ASP A 139 -10.59 9.20 18.97
C ASP A 139 -9.57 8.90 17.88
N LEU A 140 -9.22 9.93 17.10
CA LEU A 140 -8.34 9.76 15.96
C LEU A 140 -6.94 9.32 16.36
N TYR A 141 -6.39 9.88 17.43
CA TYR A 141 -5.02 9.55 17.87
C TYR A 141 -4.95 8.16 18.46
N ASP A 142 -5.99 7.74 19.18
CA ASP A 142 -6.11 6.38 19.69
C ASP A 142 -6.15 5.39 18.53
N ALA A 143 -7.01 5.61 17.52
CA ALA A 143 -7.11 4.78 16.35
C ALA A 143 -5.79 4.71 15.55
N LEU A 144 -5.13 5.85 15.31
CA LEU A 144 -3.83 5.91 14.65
C LEU A 144 -2.71 5.20 15.44
N SER A 145 -2.81 5.16 16.76
CA SER A 145 -1.83 4.47 17.61
C SER A 145 -1.95 2.95 17.58
N GLU A 146 -3.12 2.43 17.18
CA GLU A 146 -3.40 0.99 17.11
C GLU A 146 -3.07 0.36 15.75
N VAL A 147 -3.04 1.18 14.68
CA VAL A 147 -2.76 0.70 13.32
C VAL A 147 -1.36 0.12 13.20
N ARG A 148 -1.24 -1.00 12.52
CA ARG A 148 0.04 -1.71 12.32
C ARG A 148 0.31 -1.98 10.84
N ALA A 149 1.55 -1.73 10.43
CA ALA A 149 2.04 -2.19 9.14
C ALA A 149 2.20 -3.72 9.14
N LYS A 150 2.18 -4.36 7.97
CA LYS A 150 2.25 -5.83 7.84
C LYS A 150 3.27 -6.32 6.82
N THR A 151 4.12 -5.44 6.28
CA THR A 151 5.07 -5.84 5.24
C THR A 151 6.33 -6.46 5.85
N ILE A 152 7.14 -5.69 6.56
CA ILE A 152 8.38 -6.16 7.20
C ILE A 152 8.50 -5.76 8.67
N SER A 153 7.69 -4.82 9.13
CA SER A 153 7.57 -4.38 10.52
C SER A 153 6.10 -4.13 10.86
N GLY A 154 5.77 -4.12 12.15
CA GLY A 154 4.49 -3.63 12.66
C GLY A 154 4.43 -2.10 12.74
N SER A 155 5.51 -1.38 12.50
CA SER A 155 5.59 0.08 12.49
C SER A 155 5.80 0.61 11.08
N PHE A 156 4.95 1.55 10.65
CA PHE A 156 5.12 2.24 9.37
C PHE A 156 6.42 3.04 9.32
N GLU A 157 6.77 3.71 10.43
CA GLU A 157 8.00 4.49 10.52
C GLU A 157 9.22 3.59 10.39
N GLU A 158 9.28 2.52 11.17
CA GLU A 158 10.43 1.64 11.20
C GLU A 158 10.70 1.00 9.82
N GLN A 159 9.66 0.54 9.13
CA GLN A 159 9.85 -0.05 7.79
C GLN A 159 10.20 1.00 6.74
N MET A 160 9.70 2.22 6.87
CA MET A 160 10.03 3.33 5.98
C MET A 160 11.46 3.80 6.22
N ASP A 161 11.87 4.05 7.48
CA ASP A 161 13.20 4.49 7.85
C ASP A 161 14.26 3.48 7.35
N VAL A 162 14.08 2.19 7.62
CA VAL A 162 14.98 1.14 7.13
C VAL A 162 15.06 1.13 5.60
N SER A 163 13.94 1.26 4.91
CA SER A 163 13.96 1.27 3.44
C SER A 163 14.59 2.53 2.86
N GLU A 164 14.47 3.68 3.54
CA GLU A 164 15.15 4.94 3.17
C GLU A 164 16.64 4.88 3.45
N ASP A 165 17.06 4.27 4.56
CA ASP A 165 18.48 4.08 4.88
C ASP A 165 19.19 3.22 3.84
N VAL A 166 18.52 2.17 3.32
CA VAL A 166 19.10 1.26 2.32
C VAL A 166 19.01 1.82 0.89
N CYS A 167 17.89 2.42 0.51
CA CYS A 167 17.60 2.80 -0.88
C CYS A 167 17.59 4.31 -1.13
N GLY A 168 17.66 5.12 -0.09
CA GLY A 168 17.41 6.56 -0.16
C GLY A 168 15.93 6.89 -0.27
N MET A 169 15.62 8.17 -0.20
CA MET A 169 14.26 8.69 -0.35
C MET A 169 13.87 8.72 -1.84
N ASN A 170 12.87 7.95 -2.23
CA ASN A 170 12.51 7.74 -3.63
C ASN A 170 11.12 8.26 -4.02
N LEU A 171 10.36 8.79 -3.07
CA LEU A 171 9.02 9.30 -3.32
C LEU A 171 8.79 10.63 -2.61
N HIS A 172 8.21 11.58 -3.34
CA HIS A 172 7.67 12.82 -2.79
C HIS A 172 6.24 13.01 -3.29
N PHE A 173 5.40 13.55 -2.41
CA PHE A 173 4.03 13.90 -2.74
C PHE A 173 3.93 15.36 -3.17
N SER A 174 3.10 15.63 -4.19
CA SER A 174 2.83 16.97 -4.69
C SER A 174 1.43 17.48 -4.36
N PHE A 175 0.56 16.64 -3.81
CA PHE A 175 -0.77 17.07 -3.42
C PHE A 175 -0.74 17.92 -2.14
N THR A 176 -1.68 18.82 -2.04
CA THR A 176 -1.81 19.79 -0.95
C THR A 176 -3.08 19.54 -0.14
N LYS A 177 -3.20 20.20 1.02
CA LYS A 177 -4.46 20.20 1.79
C LYS A 177 -5.65 20.66 0.97
N LYS A 178 -5.44 21.61 0.04
CA LYS A 178 -6.49 22.09 -0.85
C LYS A 178 -6.96 21.00 -1.82
N ASP A 179 -6.04 20.18 -2.32
CA ASP A 179 -6.40 19.07 -3.21
C ASP A 179 -7.19 17.99 -2.44
N VAL A 180 -6.83 17.71 -1.18
CA VAL A 180 -7.60 16.83 -0.31
C VAL A 180 -9.02 17.34 -0.10
N GLU A 181 -9.19 18.62 0.27
CA GLU A 181 -10.49 19.25 0.46
C GLU A 181 -11.33 19.22 -0.83
N GLN A 182 -10.73 19.50 -1.96
CA GLN A 182 -11.42 19.45 -3.24
C GLN A 182 -11.97 18.05 -3.53
N ILE A 183 -11.13 17.01 -3.42
CA ILE A 183 -11.54 15.61 -3.66
C ILE A 183 -12.67 15.21 -2.71
N LEU A 184 -12.54 15.51 -1.41
CA LEU A 184 -13.55 15.15 -0.43
C LEU A 184 -14.88 15.87 -0.65
N ASN A 185 -14.86 17.11 -1.13
CA ASN A 185 -16.08 17.84 -1.47
C ASN A 185 -16.77 17.29 -2.73
N GLU A 186 -16.00 16.84 -3.71
CA GLU A 186 -16.52 16.33 -4.98
C GLU A 186 -16.99 14.88 -4.92
N ILE A 187 -16.42 14.04 -4.03
CA ILE A 187 -16.75 12.62 -3.96
C ILE A 187 -18.14 12.40 -3.35
N PRO A 188 -19.06 11.72 -4.05
CA PRO A 188 -20.39 11.42 -3.52
C PRO A 188 -20.38 10.16 -2.63
N GLY A 189 -21.49 9.91 -1.95
CA GLY A 189 -21.76 8.62 -1.30
C GLY A 189 -21.16 8.42 0.09
N TYR A 190 -20.38 9.38 0.58
CA TYR A 190 -19.81 9.38 1.92
C TYR A 190 -20.46 10.47 2.79
N SER A 191 -20.67 10.16 4.06
CA SER A 191 -21.17 11.13 5.05
C SER A 191 -20.13 12.21 5.36
N ASP A 192 -20.58 13.34 5.88
CA ASP A 192 -19.68 14.42 6.30
C ASP A 192 -18.69 13.95 7.37
N GLN A 193 -19.12 13.07 8.28
CA GLN A 193 -18.29 12.50 9.32
C GLN A 193 -17.17 11.59 8.76
N GLU A 194 -17.46 10.77 7.75
CA GLU A 194 -16.44 9.96 7.06
C GLU A 194 -15.42 10.85 6.34
N LYS A 195 -15.90 11.87 5.64
CA LYS A 195 -15.04 12.85 4.95
C LYS A 195 -14.16 13.63 5.93
N GLU A 196 -14.71 14.03 7.06
CA GLU A 196 -13.97 14.70 8.14
C GLU A 196 -12.87 13.80 8.70
N ARG A 197 -13.18 12.54 8.99
CA ARG A 197 -12.20 11.55 9.45
C ARG A 197 -11.04 11.39 8.46
N VAL A 198 -11.34 11.20 7.18
CA VAL A 198 -10.32 11.06 6.13
C VAL A 198 -9.45 12.31 6.00
N ARG A 199 -10.07 13.50 6.03
CA ARG A 199 -9.35 14.77 6.02
C ARG A 199 -8.37 14.88 7.19
N ASP A 200 -8.85 14.60 8.40
CA ASP A 200 -8.06 14.75 9.60
C ASP A 200 -6.89 13.76 9.66
N ILE A 201 -7.10 12.51 9.20
CA ILE A 201 -6.02 11.53 9.02
C ILE A 201 -4.96 12.09 8.06
N LEU A 202 -5.37 12.51 6.87
CA LEU A 202 -4.43 12.99 5.86
C LEU A 202 -3.67 14.23 6.32
N PHE A 203 -4.34 15.16 7.00
CA PHE A 203 -3.68 16.36 7.52
C PHE A 203 -2.67 16.04 8.62
N GLU A 204 -2.97 15.06 9.45
CA GLU A 204 -2.03 14.58 10.47
C GLU A 204 -0.83 13.85 9.83
N GLN A 205 -1.06 12.98 8.84
CA GLN A 205 0.02 12.31 8.14
C GLN A 205 0.89 13.29 7.33
N MET A 206 0.29 14.29 6.69
CA MET A 206 1.02 15.37 6.04
C MET A 206 1.88 16.18 7.01
N ARG A 207 1.41 16.39 8.24
CA ARG A 207 2.18 17.05 9.31
C ARG A 207 3.35 16.17 9.77
N LYS A 208 3.08 14.90 10.01
CA LYS A 208 4.04 13.90 10.49
C LYS A 208 5.19 13.69 9.49
N TYR A 209 4.85 13.47 8.22
CA TYR A 209 5.78 13.22 7.13
C TYR A 209 6.04 14.47 6.26
N LYS A 210 6.09 15.65 6.88
CA LYS A 210 6.23 16.93 6.17
C LYS A 210 7.39 16.94 5.14
N TYR A 211 8.46 16.23 5.40
CA TYR A 211 9.63 16.16 4.53
C TYR A 211 9.37 15.44 3.20
N LEU A 212 8.33 14.62 3.12
CA LEU A 212 7.90 13.94 1.89
C LEU A 212 7.06 14.84 0.97
N PHE A 213 6.58 15.98 1.46
CA PHE A 213 5.73 16.88 0.68
C PHE A 213 6.54 18.04 0.12
N LYS A 214 6.46 18.22 -1.20
CA LYS A 214 7.08 19.38 -1.86
C LYS A 214 6.23 20.61 -1.54
N ASN A 215 6.89 21.62 -0.96
CA ASN A 215 6.30 22.94 -0.76
C ASN A 215 6.08 23.63 -2.09
#